data_03a1b27759c2270dfc71db550a926543
#
_entry.id   03a1b27759c2270dfc71db550a926543
#
_cell.length_a   1.000
_cell.length_b   1.000
_cell.length_c   1.000
_cell.angle_alpha   90.00
_cell.angle_beta   90.00
_cell.angle_gamma   90.00
#
_symmetry.space_group_name_H-M   'P 1'
#
loop_
_entity.id
_entity.type
_entity.pdbx_description
1 polymer ?
#
loop_
_entity_poly.entity_id
_entity_poly.type
_entity_poly.pdbx_seq_one_letter_code
_entity_poly.pdbx_strand_id
1 'polypeptide(L)'
;MPPATLVITMRIAVVVTGPGLEPRVEGPVLVIHQPDAVLDAMDAWNKGTHGRSGLIDKVRASTLTEADAEQQIIDFLSRYVPKGKVPMCGNSIGQDRRFLVKYMPRLEAFFHYRNVDVSTLKELARRWKPEAYDSFKKAQRHTALADVHESIDELVHYRRHLLAL
;
A
#
# COMPACT_ATOMS: atom_id res chain seq x y z
N MET A 1 -4.66 -15.59 9.32
CA MET A 1 -3.93 -14.37 9.73
C MET A 1 -4.34 -13.24 8.82
N PRO A 2 -4.68 -12.07 9.34
CA PRO A 2 -5.11 -10.95 8.53
C PRO A 2 -3.94 -10.36 7.73
N PRO A 3 -4.16 -9.88 6.49
CA PRO A 3 -3.14 -9.14 5.74
C PRO A 3 -2.98 -7.73 6.28
N ALA A 4 -1.79 -7.16 6.16
CA ALA A 4 -1.54 -5.74 6.29
C ALA A 4 -1.44 -5.12 4.90
N THR A 5 -2.25 -4.12 4.63
CA THR A 5 -2.28 -3.43 3.35
C THR A 5 -1.42 -2.18 3.40
N LEU A 6 -0.58 -1.99 2.39
CA LEU A 6 0.48 -1.00 2.37
C LEU A 6 0.55 -0.33 0.99
N VAL A 7 0.87 0.95 0.96
CA VAL A 7 1.24 1.72 -0.24
C VAL A 7 2.51 2.50 0.06
N ILE A 8 3.52 2.35 -0.78
CA ILE A 8 4.84 2.95 -0.60
C ILE A 8 5.31 3.66 -1.86
N THR A 9 5.71 4.91 -1.70
CA THR A 9 6.58 5.65 -2.64
C THR A 9 7.33 6.73 -1.84
N MET A 10 7.02 8.00 -2.02
CA MET A 10 7.50 9.10 -1.17
C MET A 10 6.65 9.25 0.11
N ARG A 11 5.67 8.42 0.27
CA ARG A 11 4.79 8.34 1.44
C ARG A 11 4.43 6.87 1.70
N ILE A 12 4.21 6.53 2.96
CA ILE A 12 3.81 5.20 3.38
C ILE A 12 2.54 5.30 4.21
N ALA A 13 1.59 4.42 3.93
CA ALA A 13 0.39 4.24 4.73
C ALA A 13 0.15 2.74 4.91
N VAL A 14 -0.36 2.37 6.07
CA VAL A 14 -0.66 0.98 6.41
C VAL A 14 -1.99 0.87 7.13
N VAL A 15 -2.74 -0.17 6.82
CA VAL A 15 -3.97 -0.55 7.53
C VAL A 15 -3.87 -2.03 7.89
N VAL A 16 -4.12 -2.36 9.13
CA VAL A 16 -4.25 -3.75 9.58
C VAL A 16 -5.73 -4.12 9.58
N THR A 17 -6.07 -5.28 9.03
CA THR A 17 -7.45 -5.77 9.02
C THR A 17 -7.58 -7.08 9.76
N GLY A 18 -8.79 -7.41 10.20
CA GLY A 18 -9.15 -8.77 10.58
C GLY A 18 -9.17 -9.74 9.39
N PRO A 19 -9.33 -11.05 9.62
CA PRO A 19 -9.38 -12.08 8.55
C PRO A 19 -10.50 -11.85 7.54
N GLY A 20 -11.60 -11.23 7.95
CA GLY A 20 -12.72 -10.85 7.12
C GLY A 20 -12.58 -9.50 6.42
N LEU A 21 -11.42 -8.87 6.49
CA LEU A 21 -11.11 -7.51 6.01
C LEU A 21 -11.76 -6.40 6.86
N GLU A 22 -12.32 -6.77 8.00
CA GLU A 22 -12.83 -5.92 9.08
C GLU A 22 -12.47 -6.55 10.45
N PRO A 23 -12.32 -5.78 11.54
CA PRO A 23 -12.22 -4.31 11.54
C PRO A 23 -10.96 -3.82 10.83
N ARG A 24 -10.92 -2.53 10.46
CA ARG A 24 -9.74 -1.86 9.89
C ARG A 24 -9.09 -0.95 10.94
N VAL A 25 -7.82 -1.13 11.18
CA VAL A 25 -7.03 -0.28 12.09
C VAL A 25 -6.02 0.50 11.27
N GLU A 26 -6.22 1.81 11.18
CA GLU A 26 -5.33 2.70 10.45
C GLU A 26 -4.03 2.92 11.22
N GLY A 27 -2.90 2.75 10.53
CA GLY A 27 -1.59 3.11 11.03
C GLY A 27 -1.18 4.53 10.63
N PRO A 28 0.06 4.92 10.95
CA PRO A 28 0.56 6.23 10.59
C PRO A 28 0.64 6.41 9.06
N VAL A 29 0.38 7.63 8.62
CA VAL A 29 0.66 8.08 7.25
C VAL A 29 1.91 8.93 7.31
N LEU A 30 2.99 8.44 6.71
CA LEU A 30 4.31 9.04 6.81
C LEU A 30 4.76 9.56 5.44
N VAL A 31 5.29 10.78 5.41
CA VAL A 31 5.93 11.37 4.22
C VAL A 31 7.43 11.33 4.44
N ILE A 32 8.14 10.64 3.57
CA ILE A 32 9.57 10.38 3.69
C ILE A 32 10.33 11.45 2.92
N HIS A 33 11.33 12.06 3.56
CA HIS A 33 12.21 13.04 2.93
C HIS A 33 12.95 12.41 1.75
N GLN A 34 13.04 13.16 0.65
CA GLN A 34 13.88 12.82 -0.49
C GLN A 34 14.70 14.05 -0.90
N PRO A 35 15.99 13.86 -1.25
CA PRO A 35 16.82 14.95 -1.76
C PRO A 35 16.26 15.54 -3.05
N ASP A 36 16.45 16.84 -3.28
CA ASP A 36 16.00 17.53 -4.50
C ASP A 36 16.47 16.83 -5.78
N ALA A 37 17.70 16.30 -5.80
CA ALA A 37 18.22 15.55 -6.95
C ALA A 37 17.35 14.32 -7.32
N VAL A 38 16.76 13.64 -6.34
CA VAL A 38 15.85 12.51 -6.56
C VAL A 38 14.51 13.00 -7.10
N LEU A 39 13.97 14.09 -6.55
CA LEU A 39 12.72 14.68 -7.00
C LEU A 39 12.85 15.26 -8.41
N ASP A 40 13.98 15.87 -8.72
CA ASP A 40 14.26 16.44 -10.05
C ASP A 40 14.49 15.37 -11.12
N ALA A 41 14.95 14.17 -10.74
CA ALA A 41 15.12 13.04 -11.63
C ALA A 41 13.81 12.29 -11.95
N MET A 42 12.68 12.63 -11.28
CA MET A 42 11.39 12.03 -11.57
C MET A 42 10.92 12.34 -13.00
N ASP A 43 10.26 11.37 -13.64
CA ASP A 43 9.65 11.58 -14.94
C ASP A 43 8.50 12.61 -14.93
N ALA A 44 8.15 13.13 -16.10
CA ALA A 44 7.16 14.20 -16.24
C ALA A 44 5.76 13.80 -15.75
N TRP A 45 5.38 12.52 -15.88
CA TRP A 45 4.09 12.03 -15.42
C TRP A 45 4.00 12.05 -13.88
N ASN A 46 5.05 11.54 -13.21
CA ASN A 46 5.14 11.52 -11.75
C ASN A 46 5.21 12.96 -11.19
N LYS A 47 6.00 13.85 -11.82
CA LYS A 47 6.04 15.28 -11.45
C LYS A 47 4.67 15.94 -11.57
N GLY A 48 3.95 15.67 -12.66
CA GLY A 48 2.62 16.24 -12.89
C GLY A 48 1.58 15.75 -11.88
N THR A 49 1.57 14.47 -11.58
CA THR A 49 0.61 13.85 -10.66
C THR A 49 0.87 14.24 -9.22
N HIS A 50 2.12 14.15 -8.77
CA HIS A 50 2.51 14.45 -7.38
C HIS A 50 2.67 15.96 -7.12
N GLY A 51 2.97 16.75 -8.13
CA GLY A 51 3.00 18.22 -8.03
C GLY A 51 1.61 18.79 -7.74
N ARG A 52 0.59 18.33 -8.47
CA ARG A 52 -0.80 18.75 -8.27
C ARG A 52 -1.37 18.35 -6.90
N SER A 53 -0.91 17.25 -6.32
CA SER A 53 -1.32 16.82 -4.98
C SER A 53 -0.59 17.52 -3.84
N GLY A 54 0.40 18.38 -4.13
CA GLY A 54 1.27 19.02 -3.12
C GLY A 54 2.21 18.04 -2.41
N LEU A 55 2.34 16.81 -2.90
CA LEU A 55 3.18 15.79 -2.27
C LEU A 55 4.67 16.15 -2.35
N ILE A 56 5.12 16.71 -3.47
CA ILE A 56 6.54 17.09 -3.65
C ILE A 56 6.97 18.09 -2.58
N ASP A 57 6.15 19.11 -2.30
CA ASP A 57 6.46 20.11 -1.29
C ASP A 57 6.48 19.49 0.12
N LYS A 58 5.57 18.58 0.41
CA LYS A 58 5.56 17.83 1.67
C LYS A 58 6.79 16.94 1.83
N VAL A 59 7.25 16.30 0.76
CA VAL A 59 8.46 15.46 0.75
C VAL A 59 9.72 16.31 1.00
N ARG A 60 9.82 17.50 0.38
CA ARG A 60 10.91 18.44 0.63
C ARG A 60 10.93 18.95 2.06
N ALA A 61 9.76 19.30 2.60
CA ALA A 61 9.62 19.82 3.96
C ALA A 61 9.76 18.73 5.05
N SER A 62 9.63 17.47 4.68
CA SER A 62 9.77 16.36 5.63
C SER A 62 11.22 16.22 6.09
N THR A 63 11.40 15.87 7.36
CA THR A 63 12.68 15.47 7.96
C THR A 63 12.76 13.98 8.26
N LEU A 64 11.68 13.22 7.93
CA LEU A 64 11.58 11.80 8.23
C LEU A 64 12.45 10.99 7.27
N THR A 65 13.36 10.20 7.80
CA THR A 65 14.18 9.28 7.01
C THR A 65 13.45 7.96 6.75
N GLU A 66 13.94 7.16 5.77
CA GLU A 66 13.43 5.79 5.56
C GLU A 66 13.56 4.95 6.83
N ALA A 67 14.67 5.07 7.57
CA ALA A 67 14.90 4.30 8.80
C ALA A 67 13.91 4.68 9.91
N ASP A 68 13.58 5.96 10.06
CA ASP A 68 12.60 6.43 11.04
C ASP A 68 11.18 5.97 10.66
N ALA A 69 10.83 6.06 9.38
CA ALA A 69 9.54 5.58 8.87
C ALA A 69 9.41 4.07 9.06
N GLU A 70 10.46 3.31 8.73
CA GLU A 70 10.52 1.86 8.96
C GLU A 70 10.24 1.51 10.41
N GLN A 71 10.91 2.17 11.36
CA GLN A 71 10.74 1.91 12.79
C GLN A 71 9.32 2.23 13.25
N GLN A 72 8.74 3.35 12.83
CA GLN A 72 7.38 3.73 13.20
C GLN A 72 6.33 2.73 12.69
N ILE A 73 6.49 2.21 11.48
CA ILE A 73 5.59 1.20 10.94
C ILE A 73 5.75 -0.14 11.68
N ILE A 74 6.99 -0.55 11.98
CA ILE A 74 7.23 -1.78 12.77
C ILE A 74 6.62 -1.66 14.16
N ASP A 75 6.76 -0.51 14.84
CA ASP A 75 6.19 -0.27 16.15
C ASP A 75 4.65 -0.34 16.14
N PHE A 76 4.04 0.21 15.09
CA PHE A 76 2.61 0.10 14.89
C PHE A 76 2.18 -1.35 14.66
N LEU A 77 2.79 -2.04 13.70
CA LEU A 77 2.43 -3.41 13.34
C LEU A 77 2.60 -4.38 14.51
N SER A 78 3.65 -4.21 15.31
CA SER A 78 3.96 -5.09 16.47
C SER A 78 2.87 -5.12 17.53
N ARG A 79 2.00 -4.10 17.56
CA ARG A 79 0.84 -4.06 18.48
C ARG A 79 -0.32 -4.94 18.02
N TYR A 80 -0.40 -5.25 16.74
CA TYR A 80 -1.58 -5.91 16.15
C TYR A 80 -1.27 -7.26 15.53
N VAL A 81 -0.05 -7.47 15.04
CA VAL A 81 0.30 -8.67 14.28
C VAL A 81 1.68 -9.20 14.65
N PRO A 82 1.85 -10.54 14.75
CA PRO A 82 3.14 -11.13 15.05
C PRO A 82 4.06 -11.09 13.82
N LYS A 83 5.36 -10.83 14.08
CA LYS A 83 6.40 -10.81 13.05
C LYS A 83 6.45 -12.13 12.26
N GLY A 84 6.59 -12.04 10.96
CA GLY A 84 6.77 -13.18 10.05
C GLY A 84 5.50 -14.00 9.78
N LYS A 85 4.33 -13.57 10.26
CA LYS A 85 3.08 -14.35 10.15
C LYS A 85 2.06 -13.77 9.18
N VAL A 86 2.10 -12.47 8.93
CA VAL A 86 1.09 -11.80 8.10
C VAL A 86 1.64 -11.43 6.73
N PRO A 87 0.91 -11.71 5.65
CA PRO A 87 1.30 -11.30 4.30
C PRO A 87 1.10 -9.79 4.12
N MET A 88 1.87 -9.19 3.23
CA MET A 88 1.54 -7.89 2.66
C MET A 88 0.37 -8.02 1.71
N CYS A 89 -0.53 -7.03 1.71
CA CYS A 89 -1.66 -6.95 0.80
C CYS A 89 -1.68 -5.61 0.07
N GLY A 90 -2.12 -5.60 -1.17
CA GLY A 90 -2.32 -4.38 -1.96
C GLY A 90 -2.37 -4.66 -3.44
N ASN A 91 -2.67 -3.62 -4.23
CA ASN A 91 -2.60 -3.67 -5.68
C ASN A 91 -1.14 -3.63 -6.15
N SER A 92 -0.71 -4.64 -6.91
CA SER A 92 0.67 -4.77 -7.40
C SER A 92 1.70 -4.74 -6.27
N ILE A 93 1.35 -5.32 -5.13
CA ILE A 93 2.11 -5.25 -3.87
C ILE A 93 3.56 -5.75 -3.99
N GLY A 94 3.86 -6.53 -5.01
CA GLY A 94 5.22 -6.94 -5.33
C GLY A 94 6.15 -5.76 -5.64
N GLN A 95 5.63 -4.64 -6.17
CA GLN A 95 6.43 -3.43 -6.41
C GLN A 95 6.79 -2.76 -5.09
N ASP A 96 5.82 -2.66 -4.18
CA ASP A 96 6.07 -2.13 -2.82
C ASP A 96 7.09 -3.00 -2.09
N ARG A 97 6.97 -4.33 -2.18
CA ARG A 97 7.94 -5.24 -1.57
C ARG A 97 9.35 -5.05 -2.12
N ARG A 98 9.52 -4.83 -3.43
CA ARG A 98 10.84 -4.53 -4.03
C ARG A 98 11.45 -3.24 -3.45
N PHE A 99 10.61 -2.22 -3.21
CA PHE A 99 11.04 -1.01 -2.53
C PHE A 99 11.50 -1.31 -1.10
N LEU A 100 10.71 -2.07 -0.33
CA LEU A 100 11.06 -2.43 1.05
C LEU A 100 12.37 -3.21 1.12
N VAL A 101 12.58 -4.19 0.26
CA VAL A 101 13.85 -4.96 0.20
C VAL A 101 15.05 -4.03 0.08
N LYS A 102 14.92 -2.97 -0.71
CA LYS A 102 16.03 -2.04 -0.98
C LYS A 102 16.22 -0.97 0.11
N TYR A 103 15.14 -0.42 0.63
CA TYR A 103 15.19 0.78 1.47
C TYR A 103 14.71 0.59 2.91
N MET A 104 13.92 -0.47 3.17
CA MET A 104 13.35 -0.78 4.48
C MET A 104 13.39 -2.28 4.78
N PRO A 105 14.60 -2.90 4.81
CA PRO A 105 14.73 -4.36 4.87
C PRO A 105 14.21 -4.97 6.18
N ARG A 106 14.23 -4.22 7.29
CA ARG A 106 13.68 -4.71 8.57
C ARG A 106 12.16 -4.78 8.53
N LEU A 107 11.51 -3.81 7.85
CA LEU A 107 10.06 -3.82 7.64
C LEU A 107 9.68 -4.94 6.66
N GLU A 108 10.44 -5.15 5.60
CA GLU A 108 10.23 -6.30 4.70
C GLU A 108 10.29 -7.62 5.48
N ALA A 109 11.33 -7.83 6.29
CA ALA A 109 11.50 -9.02 7.11
C ALA A 109 10.46 -9.17 8.24
N PHE A 110 9.66 -8.14 8.51
CA PHE A 110 8.55 -8.21 9.46
C PHE A 110 7.36 -8.98 8.89
N PHE A 111 7.17 -8.95 7.56
CA PHE A 111 6.07 -9.63 6.89
C PHE A 111 6.40 -11.11 6.58
N HIS A 112 5.36 -11.89 6.38
CA HIS A 112 5.49 -13.20 5.77
C HIS A 112 5.95 -13.07 4.31
N TYR A 113 6.68 -14.05 3.77
CA TYR A 113 7.19 -14.00 2.40
C TYR A 113 6.10 -14.01 1.31
N ARG A 114 4.90 -14.49 1.62
CA ARG A 114 3.76 -14.48 0.71
C ARG A 114 3.09 -13.11 0.66
N ASN A 115 2.51 -12.82 -0.50
CA ASN A 115 1.69 -11.62 -0.73
C ASN A 115 0.23 -11.99 -0.96
N VAL A 116 -0.66 -11.04 -0.65
CA VAL A 116 -2.03 -11.01 -1.17
C VAL A 116 -2.09 -9.88 -2.18
N ASP A 117 -1.90 -10.21 -3.47
CA ASP A 117 -1.90 -9.21 -4.54
C ASP A 117 -3.31 -9.09 -5.13
N VAL A 118 -3.97 -7.97 -4.83
CA VAL A 118 -5.32 -7.67 -5.32
C VAL A 118 -5.34 -7.55 -6.83
N SER A 119 -4.24 -7.08 -7.45
CA SER A 119 -4.12 -7.00 -8.91
C SER A 119 -4.18 -8.37 -9.59
N THR A 120 -3.78 -9.45 -8.92
CA THR A 120 -3.97 -10.80 -9.43
C THR A 120 -5.45 -11.14 -9.59
N LEU A 121 -6.27 -10.86 -8.58
CA LEU A 121 -7.72 -11.07 -8.67
C LEU A 121 -8.35 -10.19 -9.75
N LYS A 122 -7.90 -8.95 -9.88
CA LYS A 122 -8.31 -8.03 -10.93
C LYS A 122 -8.03 -8.59 -12.34
N GLU A 123 -6.84 -9.13 -12.56
CA GLU A 123 -6.46 -9.75 -13.83
C GLU A 123 -7.28 -11.02 -14.13
N LEU A 124 -7.58 -11.82 -13.10
CA LEU A 124 -8.45 -12.99 -13.25
C LEU A 124 -9.91 -12.59 -13.51
N ALA A 125 -10.43 -11.59 -12.79
CA ALA A 125 -11.78 -11.07 -13.01
C ALA A 125 -11.95 -10.57 -14.45
N ARG A 126 -11.00 -9.81 -14.95
CA ARG A 126 -11.03 -9.28 -16.34
C ARG A 126 -11.15 -10.42 -17.39
N ARG A 127 -10.54 -11.59 -17.13
CA ARG A 127 -10.51 -12.73 -18.07
C ARG A 127 -11.68 -13.68 -17.89
N TRP A 128 -12.08 -13.94 -16.63
CA TRP A 128 -13.00 -15.02 -16.32
C TRP A 128 -14.40 -14.55 -15.96
N LYS A 129 -14.52 -13.31 -15.49
CA LYS A 129 -15.77 -12.70 -15.05
C LYS A 129 -15.78 -11.19 -15.26
N PRO A 130 -15.82 -10.73 -16.55
CA PRO A 130 -15.73 -9.32 -16.89
C PRO A 130 -16.71 -8.41 -16.15
N GLU A 131 -17.92 -8.89 -15.88
CA GLU A 131 -18.94 -8.16 -15.12
C GLU A 131 -18.49 -7.84 -13.67
N ALA A 132 -17.70 -8.72 -13.05
CA ALA A 132 -17.11 -8.44 -11.74
C ALA A 132 -15.99 -7.40 -11.83
N TYR A 133 -15.24 -7.39 -12.92
CA TYR A 133 -14.21 -6.38 -13.17
C TYR A 133 -14.83 -5.01 -13.43
N ASP A 134 -15.81 -4.91 -14.30
CA ASP A 134 -16.43 -3.64 -14.74
C ASP A 134 -17.28 -2.97 -13.64
N SER A 135 -17.80 -3.75 -12.70
CA SER A 135 -18.64 -3.25 -11.62
C SER A 135 -17.87 -2.56 -10.48
N PHE A 136 -16.55 -2.74 -10.39
CA PHE A 136 -15.75 -2.04 -9.39
C PHE A 136 -15.23 -0.71 -9.93
N LYS A 137 -15.57 0.40 -9.24
CA LYS A 137 -15.09 1.74 -9.60
C LYS A 137 -14.35 2.36 -8.45
N LYS A 138 -13.11 2.80 -8.71
CA LYS A 138 -12.27 3.52 -7.74
C LYS A 138 -12.71 4.98 -7.62
N ALA A 139 -12.68 5.48 -6.39
CA ALA A 139 -13.00 6.89 -6.10
C ALA A 139 -11.88 7.87 -6.51
N GLN A 140 -10.68 7.38 -6.83
CA GLN A 140 -9.50 8.15 -7.31
C GLN A 140 -9.10 9.34 -6.42
N ARG A 141 -9.14 9.16 -5.11
CA ARG A 141 -8.82 10.22 -4.14
C ARG A 141 -7.32 10.54 -4.05
N HIS A 142 -6.44 9.69 -4.59
CA HIS A 142 -4.99 9.87 -4.69
C HIS A 142 -4.26 10.27 -3.40
N THR A 143 -4.73 9.81 -2.24
CA THR A 143 -3.99 9.88 -0.98
C THR A 143 -3.55 8.48 -0.58
N ALA A 144 -2.39 8.34 0.09
CA ALA A 144 -1.87 7.02 0.44
C ALA A 144 -2.88 6.19 1.24
N LEU A 145 -3.54 6.80 2.23
CA LEU A 145 -4.52 6.09 3.06
C LEU A 145 -5.79 5.72 2.26
N ALA A 146 -6.28 6.62 1.39
CA ALA A 146 -7.40 6.31 0.53
C ALA A 146 -7.08 5.17 -0.45
N ASP A 147 -5.88 5.15 -1.02
CA ASP A 147 -5.42 4.10 -1.93
C ASP A 147 -5.34 2.73 -1.22
N VAL A 148 -4.94 2.71 0.08
CA VAL A 148 -4.97 1.51 0.92
C VAL A 148 -6.40 1.02 1.12
N HIS A 149 -7.33 1.91 1.52
CA HIS A 149 -8.74 1.56 1.71
C HIS A 149 -9.39 1.09 0.40
N GLU A 150 -9.12 1.75 -0.71
CA GLU A 150 -9.60 1.31 -2.03
C GLU A 150 -9.09 -0.08 -2.41
N SER A 151 -7.86 -0.43 -2.07
CA SER A 151 -7.32 -1.78 -2.29
C SER A 151 -8.04 -2.83 -1.43
N ILE A 152 -8.40 -2.49 -0.19
CA ILE A 152 -9.19 -3.37 0.68
C ILE A 152 -10.61 -3.52 0.12
N ASP A 153 -11.24 -2.43 -0.30
CA ASP A 153 -12.59 -2.44 -0.88
C ASP A 153 -12.64 -3.24 -2.19
N GLU A 154 -11.61 -3.12 -3.02
CA GLU A 154 -11.45 -3.91 -4.23
C GLU A 154 -11.31 -5.41 -3.92
N LEU A 155 -10.56 -5.77 -2.88
CA LEU A 155 -10.45 -7.16 -2.42
C LEU A 155 -11.78 -7.70 -1.89
N VAL A 156 -12.53 -6.90 -1.11
CA VAL A 156 -13.90 -7.24 -0.65
C VAL A 156 -14.82 -7.46 -1.84
N HIS A 157 -14.74 -6.59 -2.86
CA HIS A 157 -15.52 -6.69 -4.08
C HIS A 157 -15.25 -8.00 -4.82
N TYR A 158 -13.98 -8.35 -5.06
CA TYR A 158 -13.65 -9.60 -5.74
C TYR A 158 -13.97 -10.84 -4.90
N ARG A 159 -13.87 -10.78 -3.57
CA ARG A 159 -14.34 -11.85 -2.71
C ARG A 159 -15.81 -12.17 -2.96
N ARG A 160 -16.66 -11.16 -3.06
CA ARG A 160 -18.12 -11.32 -3.26
C ARG A 160 -18.49 -11.70 -4.69
N HIS A 161 -17.88 -11.02 -5.67
CA HIS A 161 -18.34 -11.07 -7.05
C HIS A 161 -17.54 -12.01 -7.94
N LEU A 162 -16.27 -12.29 -7.63
CA LEU A 162 -15.44 -13.23 -8.37
C LEU A 162 -15.41 -14.61 -7.69
N LEU A 163 -15.12 -14.65 -6.38
CA LEU A 163 -14.95 -15.89 -5.62
C LEU A 163 -16.25 -16.42 -5.04
N ALA A 164 -17.29 -15.59 -4.97
CA ALA A 164 -18.62 -15.92 -4.42
C ALA A 164 -18.58 -16.42 -2.95
N LEU A 165 -17.73 -15.78 -2.11
CA LEU A 165 -17.54 -16.10 -0.70
C LEU A 165 -18.09 -15.00 0.23
#